data_98bedca2f98aa7bdef2dd79251c22226
#
_entry.id   98bedca2f98aa7bdef2dd79251c22226
#
_cell.length_a   1.000
_cell.length_b   1.000
_cell.length_c   1.000
_cell.angle_alpha   90.00
_cell.angle_beta   90.00
_cell.angle_gamma   90.00
#
_symmetry.space_group_name_H-M   'P 1'
#
loop_
_entity.id
_entity.type
_entity.pdbx_description
1 polymer ?
#
loop_
_entity_poly.entity_id
_entity_poly.type
_entity_poly.pdbx_seq_one_letter_code
_entity_poly.pdbx_strand_id
1 'polypeptide(L)'
;MDSEIPGSLRSVKVGMKNPWTLKVKVDEREIIGCFADGEERIYFDNEGIVVLKSEAVKEQIPCIEGISVKSAKLYKPLELDSKKMLKAVVSAAKQVKGYQLTPDRILYTDSGIELYFGEICVMLGTDVTAEKIAQITPILEKLNGQAGTLHLEHYGNGSDTITFKKAAEEEPDDTQEDDQASAEEYDDSGAYYDESDGYYDDTDYYEE
;
A
#
# COMPACT_ATOMS: atom_id res chain seq x y z
N MET A 1 -10.35 -45.34 5.99
CA MET A 1 -9.87 -44.35 7.00
C MET A 1 -9.25 -43.21 6.26
N ASP A 2 -10.00 -42.14 6.04
CA ASP A 2 -9.44 -40.89 5.54
C ASP A 2 -8.68 -40.28 6.70
N SER A 3 -7.36 -40.46 6.71
CA SER A 3 -6.51 -39.74 7.65
C SER A 3 -6.46 -38.30 7.20
N GLU A 4 -7.12 -37.41 7.94
CA GLU A 4 -7.01 -35.96 7.72
C GLU A 4 -5.53 -35.55 7.82
N ILE A 5 -5.03 -34.95 6.75
CA ILE A 5 -3.67 -34.40 6.73
C ILE A 5 -3.65 -33.25 7.74
N PRO A 6 -2.67 -33.19 8.66
CA PRO A 6 -2.51 -32.05 9.55
C PRO A 6 -2.54 -30.74 8.78
N GLY A 7 -3.25 -29.72 9.26
CA GLY A 7 -3.44 -28.45 8.57
C GLY A 7 -2.13 -27.69 8.28
N SER A 8 -1.05 -27.99 9.02
CA SER A 8 0.32 -27.47 8.78
C SER A 8 0.97 -28.05 7.51
N LEU A 9 0.45 -29.16 7.00
CA LEU A 9 0.96 -29.82 5.80
C LEU A 9 0.09 -29.45 4.59
N ARG A 10 0.73 -29.23 3.46
CA ARG A 10 0.08 -29.00 2.19
C ARG A 10 -0.28 -30.29 1.50
N SER A 11 0.65 -31.23 1.50
CA SER A 11 0.42 -32.57 0.93
C SER A 11 1.32 -33.60 1.57
N VAL A 12 0.82 -34.83 1.60
CA VAL A 12 1.59 -36.03 1.98
C VAL A 12 1.45 -37.04 0.84
N LYS A 13 2.56 -37.48 0.26
CA LYS A 13 2.59 -38.51 -0.77
C LYS A 13 3.34 -39.71 -0.23
N VAL A 14 2.66 -40.83 -0.19
CA VAL A 14 3.24 -42.13 0.22
C VAL A 14 3.38 -43.03 -1.00
N GLY A 15 4.57 -43.53 -1.22
CA GLY A 15 4.87 -44.46 -2.30
C GLY A 15 5.77 -45.59 -1.84
N MET A 16 5.73 -46.73 -2.50
CA MET A 16 6.67 -47.81 -2.28
C MET A 16 7.89 -47.63 -3.18
N LYS A 17 9.10 -47.63 -2.59
CA LYS A 17 10.35 -47.67 -3.33
C LYS A 17 10.72 -49.11 -3.74
N ASN A 18 10.47 -50.04 -2.83
CA ASN A 18 10.58 -51.47 -3.00
C ASN A 18 9.67 -52.16 -1.96
N PRO A 19 9.49 -53.53 -1.97
CA PRO A 19 8.58 -54.22 -1.06
C PRO A 19 8.81 -53.95 0.44
N TRP A 20 9.98 -53.48 0.79
CA TRP A 20 10.42 -53.31 2.19
C TRP A 20 10.61 -51.80 2.56
N THR A 21 10.41 -50.87 1.61
CA THR A 21 10.70 -49.47 1.84
C THR A 21 9.56 -48.60 1.37
N LEU A 22 8.94 -47.86 2.30
CA LEU A 22 8.00 -46.79 2.02
C LEU A 22 8.76 -45.48 1.86
N LYS A 23 8.40 -44.71 0.81
CA LYS A 23 8.85 -43.35 0.62
C LYS A 23 7.70 -42.41 0.96
N VAL A 24 7.88 -41.59 1.99
CA VAL A 24 6.94 -40.54 2.36
C VAL A 24 7.53 -39.20 1.92
N LYS A 25 6.80 -38.46 1.07
CA LYS A 25 7.13 -37.09 0.71
C LYS A 25 6.10 -36.19 1.37
N VAL A 26 6.59 -35.30 2.23
CA VAL A 26 5.80 -34.28 2.93
C VAL A 26 6.10 -32.93 2.31
N ASP A 27 5.05 -32.18 2.06
CA ASP A 27 5.10 -30.80 1.60
C ASP A 27 4.47 -29.92 2.68
N GLU A 28 5.26 -29.10 3.34
CA GLU A 28 4.83 -28.22 4.42
C GLU A 28 4.35 -26.88 3.85
N ARG A 29 3.44 -26.22 4.56
CA ARG A 29 2.99 -24.86 4.20
C ARG A 29 4.08 -23.86 4.55
N GLU A 30 4.57 -23.17 3.52
CA GLU A 30 5.57 -22.14 3.68
C GLU A 30 4.91 -20.78 4.00
N ILE A 31 5.32 -20.16 5.09
CA ILE A 31 4.87 -18.81 5.45
C ILE A 31 5.50 -17.80 4.48
N ILE A 32 4.68 -16.98 3.86
CA ILE A 32 5.13 -15.95 2.91
C ILE A 32 4.89 -14.52 3.39
N GLY A 33 3.98 -14.32 4.33
CA GLY A 33 3.64 -12.99 4.83
C GLY A 33 2.91 -13.04 6.16
N CYS A 34 2.74 -11.89 6.76
CA CYS A 34 1.91 -11.70 7.94
C CYS A 34 1.16 -10.36 7.88
N PHE A 35 0.17 -10.22 8.77
CA PHE A 35 -0.38 -8.92 9.15
C PHE A 35 -0.64 -8.90 10.65
N ALA A 36 -0.66 -7.68 11.20
CA ALA A 36 -0.93 -7.45 12.59
C ALA A 36 -2.45 -7.44 12.85
N ASP A 37 -2.88 -8.15 13.90
CA ASP A 37 -4.23 -8.11 14.44
C ASP A 37 -4.12 -7.82 15.95
N GLY A 38 -4.06 -6.55 16.30
CA GLY A 38 -3.68 -6.13 17.64
C GLY A 38 -2.23 -6.51 17.96
N GLU A 39 -2.03 -7.26 19.05
CA GLU A 39 -0.71 -7.76 19.46
C GLU A 39 -0.31 -9.06 18.74
N GLU A 40 -1.28 -9.80 18.20
CA GLU A 40 -1.01 -11.01 17.43
C GLU A 40 -0.63 -10.72 15.98
N ARG A 41 0.23 -11.56 15.43
CA ARG A 41 0.55 -11.61 14.01
C ARG A 41 -0.04 -12.86 13.40
N ILE A 42 -0.76 -12.67 12.29
CA ILE A 42 -1.42 -13.74 11.54
C ILE A 42 -0.56 -14.04 10.33
N TYR A 43 0.06 -15.19 10.32
CA TYR A 43 0.94 -15.66 9.26
C TYR A 43 0.18 -16.52 8.27
N PHE A 44 0.41 -16.31 6.98
CA PHE A 44 -0.27 -17.01 5.89
C PHE A 44 0.69 -17.55 4.83
N ASP A 45 0.22 -18.55 4.10
CA ASP A 45 0.94 -19.17 3.00
C ASP A 45 0.58 -18.55 1.63
N ASN A 46 1.18 -19.07 0.56
CA ASN A 46 0.98 -18.61 -0.81
C ASN A 46 -0.42 -18.88 -1.39
N GLU A 47 -1.28 -19.58 -0.65
CA GLU A 47 -2.70 -19.81 -0.96
C GLU A 47 -3.61 -18.89 -0.13
N GLY A 48 -3.03 -18.10 0.79
CA GLY A 48 -3.77 -17.27 1.74
C GLY A 48 -4.39 -18.09 2.88
N ILE A 49 -3.82 -19.27 3.19
CA ILE A 49 -4.23 -20.08 4.32
C ILE A 49 -3.48 -19.61 5.57
N VAL A 50 -4.19 -19.45 6.68
CA VAL A 50 -3.58 -19.10 7.97
C VAL A 50 -2.79 -20.29 8.49
N VAL A 51 -1.47 -20.13 8.63
CA VAL A 51 -0.56 -21.20 9.07
C VAL A 51 -0.23 -21.10 10.55
N LEU A 52 -0.10 -19.86 11.04
CA LEU A 52 0.33 -19.59 12.41
C LEU A 52 -0.28 -18.28 12.91
N LYS A 53 -0.59 -18.24 14.20
CA LYS A 53 -0.86 -17.03 14.96
C LYS A 53 0.14 -16.95 16.09
N SER A 54 0.79 -15.80 16.28
CA SER A 54 1.84 -15.62 17.28
C SER A 54 2.04 -14.13 17.59
N GLU A 55 2.31 -13.80 18.83
CA GLU A 55 2.78 -12.46 19.24
C GLU A 55 4.24 -12.25 18.81
N ALA A 56 5.01 -13.32 18.67
CA ALA A 56 6.41 -13.23 18.26
C ALA A 56 6.54 -12.83 16.79
N VAL A 57 7.39 -11.82 16.54
CA VAL A 57 7.78 -11.40 15.19
C VAL A 57 8.73 -12.42 14.60
N LYS A 58 8.40 -12.96 13.45
CA LYS A 58 9.34 -13.78 12.65
C LYS A 58 10.13 -12.86 11.75
N GLU A 59 11.44 -12.83 11.95
CA GLU A 59 12.35 -12.12 11.06
C GLU A 59 12.22 -12.59 9.62
N GLN A 60 12.43 -11.70 8.66
CA GLN A 60 12.38 -11.95 7.21
C GLN A 60 10.99 -12.33 6.65
N ILE A 61 9.92 -12.26 7.46
CA ILE A 61 8.56 -12.41 6.94
C ILE A 61 7.96 -11.03 6.76
N PRO A 62 7.61 -10.63 5.53
CA PRO A 62 6.99 -9.32 5.28
C PRO A 62 5.63 -9.23 5.98
N CYS A 63 5.44 -8.15 6.73
CA CYS A 63 4.18 -7.86 7.40
C CYS A 63 3.45 -6.73 6.69
N ILE A 64 2.16 -6.93 6.42
CA ILE A 64 1.34 -5.99 5.67
C ILE A 64 0.37 -5.32 6.64
N GLU A 65 0.35 -4.00 6.60
CA GLU A 65 -0.50 -3.13 7.42
C GLU A 65 -1.69 -2.59 6.60
N GLY A 66 -2.63 -1.93 7.27
CA GLY A 66 -3.78 -1.30 6.62
C GLY A 66 -4.88 -2.27 6.22
N ILE A 67 -4.89 -3.49 6.79
CA ILE A 67 -5.86 -4.53 6.45
C ILE A 67 -6.73 -4.86 7.65
N SER A 68 -8.05 -4.81 7.44
CA SER A 68 -9.02 -5.35 8.38
C SER A 68 -9.33 -6.81 8.06
N VAL A 69 -9.12 -7.67 9.05
CA VAL A 69 -9.33 -9.11 8.92
C VAL A 69 -10.71 -9.46 9.44
N LYS A 70 -11.56 -10.06 8.60
CA LYS A 70 -12.88 -10.56 9.01
C LYS A 70 -12.80 -11.85 9.79
N SER A 71 -11.96 -12.76 9.33
CA SER A 71 -11.76 -14.06 9.96
C SER A 71 -10.40 -14.65 9.62
N ALA A 72 -9.70 -15.10 10.65
CA ALA A 72 -8.41 -15.76 10.53
C ALA A 72 -8.38 -17.02 11.42
N LYS A 73 -8.97 -18.10 10.93
CA LYS A 73 -8.93 -19.40 11.62
C LYS A 73 -7.74 -20.21 11.14
N LEU A 74 -7.01 -20.84 12.07
CA LEU A 74 -5.88 -21.71 11.73
C LEU A 74 -6.28 -22.76 10.69
N TYR A 75 -5.42 -22.91 9.68
CA TYR A 75 -5.56 -23.86 8.57
C TYR A 75 -6.80 -23.64 7.70
N LYS A 76 -7.37 -22.45 7.73
CA LYS A 76 -8.47 -22.02 6.86
C LYS A 76 -8.04 -20.85 6.01
N PRO A 77 -8.71 -20.62 4.88
CA PRO A 77 -8.49 -19.43 4.08
C PRO A 77 -8.75 -18.17 4.90
N LEU A 78 -7.91 -17.19 4.69
CA LEU A 78 -8.06 -15.88 5.25
C LEU A 78 -9.25 -15.15 4.63
N GLU A 79 -10.09 -14.55 5.46
CA GLU A 79 -11.23 -13.77 5.01
C GLU A 79 -10.96 -12.28 5.22
N LEU A 80 -10.79 -11.56 4.13
CA LEU A 80 -10.67 -10.10 4.06
C LEU A 80 -11.96 -9.49 3.48
N ASP A 81 -12.01 -8.18 3.37
CA ASP A 81 -13.16 -7.46 2.84
C ASP A 81 -13.50 -7.85 1.40
N SER A 82 -12.49 -8.13 0.60
CA SER A 82 -12.68 -8.59 -0.77
C SER A 82 -11.66 -9.64 -1.20
N LYS A 83 -12.07 -10.47 -2.17
CA LYS A 83 -11.15 -11.42 -2.83
C LYS A 83 -10.02 -10.72 -3.59
N LYS A 84 -10.27 -9.51 -4.09
CA LYS A 84 -9.27 -8.70 -4.79
C LYS A 84 -8.18 -8.25 -3.83
N MET A 85 -8.56 -7.79 -2.64
CA MET A 85 -7.63 -7.45 -1.55
C MET A 85 -6.76 -8.65 -1.16
N LEU A 86 -7.38 -9.81 -0.90
CA LEU A 86 -6.63 -11.03 -0.56
C LEU A 86 -5.62 -11.40 -1.66
N LYS A 87 -6.03 -11.34 -2.93
CA LYS A 87 -5.13 -11.62 -4.06
C LYS A 87 -3.95 -10.64 -4.10
N ALA A 88 -4.20 -9.34 -3.93
CA ALA A 88 -3.15 -8.32 -3.92
C ALA A 88 -2.15 -8.55 -2.78
N VAL A 89 -2.65 -8.81 -1.58
CA VAL A 89 -1.84 -9.09 -0.37
C VAL A 89 -0.96 -10.31 -0.54
N VAL A 90 -1.55 -11.44 -0.96
CA VAL A 90 -0.82 -12.69 -1.18
C VAL A 90 0.23 -12.53 -2.29
N SER A 91 -0.12 -11.81 -3.38
CA SER A 91 0.81 -11.52 -4.46
C SER A 91 1.97 -10.66 -3.98
N ALA A 92 1.69 -9.57 -3.24
CA ALA A 92 2.71 -8.69 -2.69
C ALA A 92 3.69 -9.45 -1.78
N ALA A 93 3.18 -10.20 -0.80
CA ALA A 93 4.00 -10.98 0.12
C ALA A 93 4.88 -11.99 -0.61
N LYS A 94 4.30 -12.71 -1.58
CA LYS A 94 5.01 -13.68 -2.41
C LYS A 94 6.15 -13.04 -3.21
N GLN A 95 5.88 -11.90 -3.86
CA GLN A 95 6.86 -11.21 -4.68
C GLN A 95 7.97 -10.58 -3.83
N VAL A 96 7.60 -9.87 -2.75
CA VAL A 96 8.57 -9.27 -1.81
C VAL A 96 9.52 -10.35 -1.28
N LYS A 97 8.99 -11.49 -0.81
CA LYS A 97 9.79 -12.62 -0.35
C LYS A 97 10.63 -13.24 -1.47
N GLY A 98 10.04 -13.46 -2.64
CA GLY A 98 10.71 -14.10 -3.79
C GLY A 98 11.88 -13.30 -4.34
N TYR A 99 11.77 -11.97 -4.35
CA TYR A 99 12.83 -11.05 -4.77
C TYR A 99 13.75 -10.61 -3.63
N GLN A 100 13.53 -11.13 -2.42
CA GLN A 100 14.31 -10.79 -1.22
C GLN A 100 14.34 -9.28 -0.94
N LEU A 101 13.25 -8.59 -1.27
CA LEU A 101 13.11 -7.19 -0.92
C LEU A 101 12.91 -7.04 0.59
N THR A 102 13.51 -6.02 1.16
CA THR A 102 13.43 -5.70 2.60
C THR A 102 12.84 -4.29 2.78
N PRO A 103 11.55 -4.09 2.44
CA PRO A 103 10.90 -2.83 2.73
C PRO A 103 10.76 -2.67 4.25
N ASP A 104 10.89 -1.43 4.73
CA ASP A 104 10.69 -1.10 6.15
C ASP A 104 9.22 -1.30 6.55
N ARG A 105 8.30 -1.06 5.59
CA ARG A 105 6.87 -1.18 5.78
C ARG A 105 6.17 -1.55 4.47
N ILE A 106 5.12 -2.36 4.57
CA ILE A 106 4.19 -2.66 3.49
C ILE A 106 2.80 -2.22 3.94
N LEU A 107 2.16 -1.35 3.16
CA LEU A 107 0.84 -0.82 3.47
C LEU A 107 -0.14 -1.18 2.36
N TYR A 108 -1.34 -1.60 2.74
CA TYR A 108 -2.48 -1.69 1.84
C TYR A 108 -3.36 -0.46 2.01
N THR A 109 -3.59 0.27 0.92
CA THR A 109 -4.43 1.46 0.86
C THR A 109 -5.55 1.28 -0.16
N ASP A 110 -6.41 2.27 -0.31
CA ASP A 110 -7.42 2.30 -1.38
C ASP A 110 -6.78 2.28 -2.77
N SER A 111 -5.57 2.79 -2.90
CA SER A 111 -4.76 2.76 -4.13
C SER A 111 -4.10 1.41 -4.39
N GLY A 112 -4.09 0.51 -3.41
CA GLY A 112 -3.48 -0.81 -3.47
C GLY A 112 -2.28 -0.98 -2.52
N ILE A 113 -1.25 -1.69 -2.98
CA ILE A 113 -0.04 -1.97 -2.20
C ILE A 113 1.01 -0.88 -2.39
N GLU A 114 1.55 -0.43 -1.28
CA GLU A 114 2.66 0.50 -1.17
C GLU A 114 3.80 -0.14 -0.38
N LEU A 115 5.03 0.00 -0.87
CA LEU A 115 6.25 -0.43 -0.20
C LEU A 115 7.08 0.78 0.18
N TYR A 116 7.58 0.81 1.40
CA TYR A 116 8.42 1.90 1.91
C TYR A 116 9.86 1.44 2.10
N PHE A 117 10.80 2.22 1.57
CA PHE A 117 12.23 2.02 1.70
C PHE A 117 12.86 3.35 2.13
N GLY A 118 13.02 3.54 3.47
CA GLY A 118 13.35 4.83 4.03
C GLY A 118 12.31 5.89 3.64
N GLU A 119 12.76 6.92 2.94
CA GLU A 119 11.90 8.04 2.50
C GLU A 119 11.32 7.84 1.09
N ILE A 120 11.50 6.66 0.50
CA ILE A 120 10.96 6.31 -0.82
C ILE A 120 9.70 5.47 -0.64
N CYS A 121 8.56 5.95 -1.16
CA CYS A 121 7.33 5.21 -1.29
C CYS A 121 7.23 4.63 -2.70
N VAL A 122 7.01 3.31 -2.83
CA VAL A 122 6.79 2.61 -4.10
C VAL A 122 5.33 2.20 -4.21
N MET A 123 4.59 2.82 -5.11
CA MET A 123 3.18 2.52 -5.37
C MET A 123 3.05 1.41 -6.41
N LEU A 124 2.55 0.25 -6.01
CA LEU A 124 2.36 -0.93 -6.88
C LEU A 124 0.93 -1.06 -7.41
N GLY A 125 -0.04 -0.44 -6.71
CA GLY A 125 -1.45 -0.62 -7.01
C GLY A 125 -2.00 -1.98 -6.55
N THR A 126 -3.15 -2.37 -7.09
CA THR A 126 -3.84 -3.62 -6.69
C THR A 126 -3.37 -4.85 -7.46
N ASP A 127 -2.66 -4.68 -8.58
CA ASP A 127 -2.11 -5.76 -9.38
C ASP A 127 -0.59 -5.80 -9.23
N VAL A 128 -0.13 -6.58 -8.24
CA VAL A 128 1.29 -6.73 -7.92
C VAL A 128 1.86 -7.88 -8.73
N THR A 129 2.65 -7.54 -9.75
CA THR A 129 3.28 -8.50 -10.66
C THR A 129 4.78 -8.63 -10.41
N ALA A 130 5.37 -9.75 -10.86
CA ALA A 130 6.80 -9.97 -10.82
C ALA A 130 7.59 -8.91 -11.61
N GLU A 131 7.00 -8.44 -12.73
CA GLU A 131 7.60 -7.43 -13.59
C GLU A 131 7.76 -6.09 -12.87
N LYS A 132 6.73 -5.63 -12.14
CA LYS A 132 6.79 -4.42 -11.31
C LYS A 132 7.86 -4.54 -10.23
N ILE A 133 7.87 -5.64 -9.51
CA ILE A 133 8.81 -5.89 -8.41
C ILE A 133 10.26 -5.93 -8.91
N ALA A 134 10.52 -6.54 -10.08
CA ALA A 134 11.84 -6.60 -10.65
C ALA A 134 12.46 -5.22 -10.97
N GLN A 135 11.62 -4.19 -11.18
CA GLN A 135 12.09 -2.83 -11.44
C GLN A 135 12.53 -2.08 -10.16
N ILE A 136 12.10 -2.52 -8.98
CA ILE A 136 12.33 -1.77 -7.75
C ILE A 136 13.80 -1.64 -7.42
N THR A 137 14.52 -2.76 -7.29
CA THR A 137 15.95 -2.74 -6.88
C THR A 137 16.82 -1.84 -7.78
N PRO A 138 16.81 -2.01 -9.13
CA PRO A 138 17.67 -1.19 -9.98
C PRO A 138 17.27 0.30 -9.99
N ILE A 139 16.01 0.62 -9.67
CA ILE A 139 15.58 2.02 -9.57
C ILE A 139 15.99 2.61 -8.23
N LEU A 140 15.80 1.89 -7.11
CA LEU A 140 16.24 2.35 -5.79
C LEU A 140 17.75 2.64 -5.75
N GLU A 141 18.56 1.80 -6.38
CA GLU A 141 20.01 2.03 -6.52
C GLU A 141 20.32 3.33 -7.25
N LYS A 142 19.57 3.66 -8.31
CA LYS A 142 19.73 4.91 -9.06
C LYS A 142 19.25 6.15 -8.29
N LEU A 143 18.20 6.00 -7.48
CA LEU A 143 17.67 7.09 -6.69
C LEU A 143 18.59 7.47 -5.52
N ASN A 144 19.47 6.56 -5.10
CA ASN A 144 20.48 6.81 -4.06
C ASN A 144 19.91 7.45 -2.77
N GLY A 145 18.75 6.98 -2.32
CA GLY A 145 18.09 7.48 -1.10
C GLY A 145 17.33 8.80 -1.27
N GLN A 146 17.12 9.28 -2.48
CA GLN A 146 16.37 10.49 -2.76
C GLN A 146 14.89 10.32 -2.38
N ALA A 147 14.39 11.12 -1.44
CA ALA A 147 13.00 11.07 -0.97
C ALA A 147 11.98 11.30 -2.10
N GLY A 148 10.89 10.54 -2.10
CA GLY A 148 9.84 10.68 -3.09
C GLY A 148 8.98 9.45 -3.30
N THR A 149 8.14 9.51 -4.34
CA THR A 149 7.21 8.45 -4.69
C THR A 149 7.52 7.86 -6.06
N LEU A 150 7.73 6.55 -6.11
CA LEU A 150 7.92 5.77 -7.32
C LEU A 150 6.59 5.15 -7.75
N HIS A 151 6.09 5.54 -8.92
CA HIS A 151 4.83 5.09 -9.47
C HIS A 151 5.03 3.91 -10.41
N LEU A 152 4.60 2.72 -9.97
CA LEU A 152 4.61 1.47 -10.74
C LEU A 152 3.19 0.91 -10.95
N GLU A 153 2.15 1.58 -10.48
CA GLU A 153 0.77 1.09 -10.52
C GLU A 153 0.29 0.79 -11.94
N HIS A 154 0.75 1.54 -12.92
CA HIS A 154 0.35 1.39 -14.34
C HIS A 154 1.36 0.60 -15.18
N TYR A 155 2.56 0.31 -14.65
CA TYR A 155 3.60 -0.43 -15.36
C TYR A 155 3.13 -1.86 -15.69
N GLY A 156 3.39 -2.31 -16.92
CA GLY A 156 3.01 -3.65 -17.39
C GLY A 156 1.52 -3.78 -17.80
N ASN A 157 0.67 -2.78 -17.53
CA ASN A 157 -0.76 -2.77 -17.89
C ASN A 157 -1.02 -1.88 -19.12
N GLY A 158 -0.21 -2.07 -20.18
CA GLY A 158 -0.28 -1.25 -21.40
C GLY A 158 0.51 0.05 -21.33
N SER A 159 1.30 0.25 -20.29
CA SER A 159 2.25 1.35 -20.13
C SER A 159 3.60 0.81 -19.67
N ASP A 160 4.66 1.20 -20.34
CA ASP A 160 6.05 0.93 -19.94
C ASP A 160 6.67 2.11 -19.17
N THR A 161 5.85 3.09 -18.80
CA THR A 161 6.30 4.30 -18.13
C THR A 161 6.36 4.08 -16.63
N ILE A 162 7.52 4.40 -16.05
CA ILE A 162 7.76 4.47 -14.62
C ILE A 162 8.05 5.92 -14.27
N THR A 163 7.36 6.47 -13.29
CA THR A 163 7.52 7.87 -12.88
C THR A 163 8.00 7.94 -11.44
N PHE A 164 9.00 8.77 -11.19
CA PHE A 164 9.42 9.13 -9.85
C PHE A 164 9.11 10.60 -9.59
N LYS A 165 8.34 10.88 -8.55
CA LYS A 165 8.05 12.22 -8.05
C LYS A 165 8.87 12.45 -6.80
N LYS A 166 9.79 13.42 -6.85
CA LYS A 166 10.54 13.84 -5.66
C LYS A 166 9.59 14.42 -4.62
N ALA A 167 9.86 14.14 -3.35
CA ALA A 167 9.24 14.90 -2.27
C ALA A 167 9.64 16.37 -2.45
N ALA A 168 8.68 17.29 -2.29
CA ALA A 168 9.01 18.71 -2.22
C ALA A 168 9.89 18.90 -0.98
N GLU A 169 11.04 19.56 -1.15
CA GLU A 169 11.76 20.09 0.00
C GLU A 169 10.80 21.09 0.65
N GLU A 170 10.41 20.85 1.90
CA GLU A 170 9.73 21.86 2.71
C GLU A 170 10.75 22.98 2.89
N GLU A 171 10.64 24.04 2.09
CA GLU A 171 11.35 25.28 2.39
C GLU A 171 10.86 25.71 3.78
N PRO A 172 11.77 26.00 4.72
CA PRO A 172 11.35 26.54 6.00
C PRO A 172 10.57 27.83 5.73
N ASP A 173 9.36 27.88 6.24
CA ASP A 173 8.48 29.06 6.23
C ASP A 173 9.16 30.15 7.04
N ASP A 174 9.97 30.96 6.34
CA ASP A 174 10.65 32.13 6.89
C ASP A 174 9.68 33.32 6.87
N THR A 175 8.56 33.17 7.57
CA THR A 175 7.72 34.28 7.97
C THR A 175 8.41 35.05 9.07
N GLN A 176 9.38 35.88 8.70
CA GLN A 176 9.80 36.99 9.55
C GLN A 176 8.66 38.02 9.56
N GLU A 177 7.94 38.03 10.67
CA GLU A 177 7.15 39.18 11.07
C GLU A 177 8.10 40.34 11.31
N ASP A 178 8.16 41.28 10.33
CA ASP A 178 8.74 42.59 10.53
C ASP A 178 7.64 43.55 11.00
N ASP A 179 7.49 43.57 12.34
CA ASP A 179 6.85 44.64 13.06
C ASP A 179 7.76 45.86 12.98
N GLN A 180 7.46 46.82 12.08
CA GLN A 180 7.89 48.20 12.27
C GLN A 180 6.77 49.16 11.94
N ALA A 181 6.22 49.66 13.05
CA ALA A 181 5.43 50.87 13.12
C ALA A 181 6.17 52.06 12.53
N SER A 182 5.52 52.79 11.62
CA SER A 182 5.70 54.22 11.54
C SER A 182 4.40 54.89 11.12
N ALA A 183 3.84 55.59 12.08
CA ALA A 183 2.79 56.57 11.90
C ALA A 183 3.31 57.72 11.04
N GLU A 184 2.58 58.10 9.99
CA GLU A 184 2.52 59.47 9.52
C GLU A 184 1.09 59.82 9.09
N GLU A 185 0.59 60.76 9.80
CA GLU A 185 -0.61 61.54 9.72
C GLU A 185 -0.54 62.43 8.50
N TYR A 186 -1.55 62.44 7.61
CA TYR A 186 -1.90 63.61 6.80
C TYR A 186 -3.41 63.70 6.64
N ASP A 187 -3.82 64.88 7.05
CA ASP A 187 -5.10 65.53 7.16
C ASP A 187 -5.67 65.94 5.79
N ASP A 188 -7.01 65.99 5.77
CA ASP A 188 -7.93 66.98 5.25
C ASP A 188 -8.29 67.07 3.76
N SER A 189 -9.56 67.34 3.64
CA SER A 189 -10.37 67.94 2.59
C SER A 189 -10.82 67.09 1.42
N GLY A 190 -12.07 66.75 1.34
CA GLY A 190 -13.22 67.59 1.06
C GLY A 190 -13.67 67.44 -0.38
N ALA A 191 -14.88 67.02 -0.58
CA ALA A 191 -15.89 67.50 -1.54
C ALA A 191 -16.76 66.35 -2.12
N TYR A 192 -17.97 66.30 -1.67
CA TYR A 192 -19.29 66.33 -2.32
C TYR A 192 -19.35 66.16 -3.85
N TYR A 193 -20.30 65.35 -4.26
CA TYR A 193 -21.41 65.45 -5.24
C TYR A 193 -21.96 64.01 -5.41
N ASP A 194 -23.14 63.67 -5.05
CA ASP A 194 -24.55 63.97 -5.28
C ASP A 194 -25.06 63.49 -6.64
N GLU A 195 -26.14 62.71 -6.49
CA GLU A 195 -27.26 62.41 -7.40
C GLU A 195 -26.92 61.86 -8.78
N SER A 196 -27.64 60.92 -9.34
CA SER A 196 -29.07 60.63 -9.35
C SER A 196 -29.36 59.38 -10.19
N ASP A 197 -30.41 58.68 -9.78
CA ASP A 197 -31.50 58.09 -10.55
C ASP A 197 -31.26 57.34 -11.86
N GLY A 198 -31.89 56.19 -11.90
CA GLY A 198 -32.22 55.50 -13.13
C GLY A 198 -32.86 54.16 -12.95
N TYR A 199 -34.14 54.16 -12.55
CA TYR A 199 -35.15 53.16 -12.77
C TYR A 199 -35.21 52.66 -14.21
N TYR A 200 -35.57 51.40 -14.39
CA TYR A 200 -36.50 50.76 -15.32
C TYR A 200 -36.24 49.27 -15.23
N ASP A 201 -37.06 48.45 -14.63
CA ASP A 201 -38.43 47.94 -14.86
C ASP A 201 -38.62 47.31 -16.21
N ASP A 202 -39.12 46.13 -16.06
CA ASP A 202 -40.20 45.46 -16.72
C ASP A 202 -39.91 44.40 -17.79
N THR A 203 -40.43 43.27 -17.40
CA THR A 203 -41.38 42.38 -18.06
C THR A 203 -40.90 41.46 -19.17
N ASP A 204 -41.11 40.20 -18.84
CA ASP A 204 -42.09 39.26 -19.39
C ASP A 204 -41.84 38.64 -20.79
N TYR A 205 -42.03 37.42 -20.87
CA TYR A 205 -42.97 36.59 -21.64
C TYR A 205 -42.36 35.34 -22.31
N TYR A 206 -42.90 34.20 -21.83
CA TYR A 206 -43.46 32.98 -22.50
C TYR A 206 -42.65 32.13 -23.46
N GLU A 207 -42.68 30.85 -23.10
CA GLU A 207 -43.26 29.64 -23.81
C GLU A 207 -42.74 29.31 -25.20
N GLU A 208 -42.20 28.12 -25.35
CA GLU A 208 -42.77 26.81 -25.68
C GLU A 208 -41.74 25.69 -25.38
#